data_54fe9c4c5409f2e436e1332860932942
#
_entry.id   54fe9c4c5409f2e436e1332860932942
#
_cell.length_a   1.000
_cell.length_b   1.000
_cell.length_c   1.000
_cell.angle_alpha   90.00
_cell.angle_beta   90.00
_cell.angle_gamma   90.00
#
_symmetry.space_group_name_H-M   'P 1'
#
loop_
_entity.id
_entity.type
_entity.pdbx_description
1 polymer ?
#
loop_
_entity_poly.entity_id
_entity_poly.type
_entity_poly.pdbx_seq_one_letter_code
_entity_poly.pdbx_strand_id
1 'polypeptide(L)'
;MTFNKWNNILGYAGLIPFYILSVTSTFEHYNFFIDIFFLYSVIILCFLSGSLWMKLILLPEQKHNLLFKCLSVLFPLIGMISEMFVTYMLKTVVYILIYMLIYLCDKKTVNNDLSGYMRMRFFLTGNVILAHFILLYTIFTYSIF
;
A
#
# COMPACT_ATOMS: atom_id res chain seq x y z
N MET A 1 17.69 -17.49 -6.19
CA MET A 1 18.10 -16.14 -5.73
C MET A 1 17.86 -16.06 -4.23
N THR A 2 18.91 -16.06 -3.41
CA THR A 2 18.77 -15.96 -1.95
C THR A 2 18.25 -14.56 -1.61
N PHE A 3 17.06 -14.48 -1.03
CA PHE A 3 16.45 -13.22 -0.60
C PHE A 3 17.35 -12.64 0.50
N ASN A 4 18.04 -11.54 0.19
CA ASN A 4 19.08 -10.99 1.04
C ASN A 4 18.41 -10.41 2.32
N LYS A 5 19.03 -10.65 3.50
CA LYS A 5 18.56 -10.18 4.81
C LYS A 5 18.25 -8.66 4.81
N TRP A 6 19.01 -7.88 4.05
CA TRP A 6 18.82 -6.43 3.91
C TRP A 6 17.50 -6.05 3.23
N ASN A 7 17.02 -6.83 2.26
CA ASN A 7 15.74 -6.56 1.58
C ASN A 7 14.56 -6.66 2.55
N ASN A 8 14.63 -7.63 3.48
CA ASN A 8 13.61 -7.76 4.52
C ASN A 8 13.66 -6.59 5.50
N ILE A 9 14.85 -6.19 5.96
CA ILE A 9 15.01 -5.07 6.91
C ILE A 9 14.47 -3.77 6.30
N LEU A 10 14.84 -3.45 5.06
CA LEU A 10 14.36 -2.25 4.38
C LEU A 10 12.85 -2.29 4.13
N GLY A 11 12.31 -3.45 3.75
CA GLY A 11 10.86 -3.62 3.58
C GLY A 11 10.10 -3.35 4.88
N TYR A 12 10.53 -3.94 5.99
CA TYR A 12 9.87 -3.74 7.29
C TYR A 12 10.09 -2.33 7.87
N ALA A 13 11.23 -1.69 7.59
CA ALA A 13 11.47 -0.30 7.99
C ALA A 13 10.41 0.66 7.39
N GLY A 14 9.91 0.37 6.19
CA GLY A 14 8.81 1.13 5.57
C GLY A 14 7.48 1.05 6.31
N LEU A 15 7.29 0.12 7.26
CA LEU A 15 6.08 0.05 8.09
C LEU A 15 6.12 1.00 9.29
N ILE A 16 7.32 1.40 9.73
CA ILE A 16 7.50 2.23 10.94
C ILE A 16 6.68 3.53 10.87
N PRO A 17 6.75 4.33 9.77
CA PRO A 17 5.95 5.55 9.68
C PRO A 17 4.44 5.30 9.72
N PHE A 18 3.95 4.20 9.13
CA PHE A 18 2.52 3.87 9.20
C PHE A 18 2.03 3.71 10.63
N TYR A 19 2.76 2.96 11.45
CA TYR A 19 2.37 2.74 12.85
C TYR A 19 2.54 4.00 13.70
N ILE A 20 3.63 4.74 13.53
CA ILE A 20 3.82 6.01 14.25
C ILE A 20 2.68 6.96 13.93
N LEU A 21 2.36 7.17 12.67
CA LEU A 21 1.32 8.12 12.25
C LEU A 21 -0.08 7.66 12.65
N SER A 22 -0.40 6.36 12.55
CA SER A 22 -1.69 5.86 12.98
C SER A 22 -1.90 5.97 14.49
N VAL A 23 -0.84 5.77 15.29
CA VAL A 23 -0.92 5.90 16.74
C VAL A 23 -0.94 7.37 17.17
N THR A 24 -0.10 8.23 16.59
CA THR A 24 -0.10 9.66 16.93
C THR A 24 -1.42 10.36 16.56
N SER A 25 -2.09 9.93 15.50
CA SER A 25 -3.41 10.45 15.14
C SER A 25 -4.49 10.21 16.20
N THR A 26 -4.27 9.31 17.17
CA THR A 26 -5.22 9.04 18.26
C THR A 26 -5.11 10.03 19.43
N PHE A 27 -3.99 10.76 19.54
CA PHE A 27 -3.71 11.57 20.73
C PHE A 27 -3.89 13.07 20.49
N GLU A 28 -3.25 13.65 19.49
CA GLU A 28 -3.24 15.10 19.25
C GLU A 28 -3.17 15.45 17.76
N HIS A 29 -3.60 16.69 17.43
CA HIS A 29 -3.51 17.23 16.06
C HIS A 29 -4.06 16.26 14.98
N TYR A 30 -5.17 15.67 15.28
CA TYR A 30 -5.84 14.64 14.53
C TYR A 30 -5.76 14.81 12.99
N ASN A 31 -6.21 15.94 12.44
CA ASN A 31 -6.24 16.15 10.99
C ASN A 31 -4.83 16.14 10.38
N PHE A 32 -3.87 16.79 11.03
CA PHE A 32 -2.49 16.89 10.53
C PHE A 32 -1.82 15.52 10.39
N PHE A 33 -1.91 14.67 11.40
CA PHE A 33 -1.31 13.34 11.35
C PHE A 33 -2.02 12.41 10.36
N ILE A 34 -3.33 12.56 10.19
CA ILE A 34 -4.10 11.83 9.17
C ILE A 34 -3.65 12.25 7.77
N ASP A 35 -3.48 13.52 7.50
CA ASP A 35 -3.03 14.00 6.20
C ASP A 35 -1.62 13.49 5.87
N ILE A 36 -0.69 13.50 6.85
CA ILE A 36 0.64 12.92 6.66
C ILE A 36 0.58 11.40 6.45
N PHE A 37 -0.30 10.69 7.14
CA PHE A 37 -0.48 9.25 6.95
C PHE A 37 -0.91 8.93 5.52
N PHE A 38 -1.88 9.65 4.98
CA PHE A 38 -2.33 9.45 3.60
C PHE A 38 -1.28 9.87 2.58
N LEU A 39 -0.58 10.98 2.79
CA LEU A 39 0.55 11.38 1.95
C LEU A 39 1.62 10.28 1.90
N TYR A 40 1.96 9.70 3.05
CA TYR A 40 2.89 8.58 3.11
C TYR A 40 2.34 7.34 2.38
N SER A 41 1.05 7.07 2.51
CA SER A 41 0.38 5.99 1.78
C SER A 41 0.49 6.17 0.26
N VAL A 42 0.31 7.40 -0.27
CA VAL A 42 0.53 7.67 -1.71
C VAL A 42 1.96 7.34 -2.12
N ILE A 43 2.96 7.77 -1.34
CA ILE A 43 4.38 7.52 -1.64
C ILE A 43 4.66 6.03 -1.73
N ILE A 44 4.21 5.25 -0.74
CA ILE A 44 4.39 3.79 -0.74
C ILE A 44 3.61 3.14 -1.89
N LEU A 45 2.42 3.63 -2.19
CA LEU A 45 1.61 3.16 -3.31
C LEU A 45 2.32 3.36 -4.65
N CYS A 46 2.92 4.53 -4.87
CA CYS A 46 3.72 4.82 -6.06
C CYS A 46 4.92 3.86 -6.17
N PHE A 47 5.62 3.61 -5.06
CA PHE A 47 6.73 2.66 -5.01
C PHE A 47 6.31 1.23 -5.37
N LEU A 48 5.20 0.76 -4.80
CA LEU A 48 4.66 -0.58 -5.06
C LEU A 48 4.21 -0.74 -6.51
N SER A 49 3.53 0.26 -7.03
CA SER A 49 3.06 0.30 -8.42
C SER A 49 4.21 0.33 -9.42
N GLY A 50 5.25 1.12 -9.14
CA GLY A 50 6.48 1.16 -9.94
C GLY A 50 7.21 -0.19 -9.93
N SER A 51 7.28 -0.87 -8.77
CA SER A 51 7.87 -2.21 -8.67
C SER A 51 7.08 -3.26 -9.45
N LEU A 52 5.75 -3.18 -9.47
CA LEU A 52 4.89 -4.04 -10.26
C LEU A 52 5.09 -3.76 -11.76
N TRP A 53 5.12 -2.51 -12.18
CA TRP A 53 5.40 -2.10 -13.55
C TRP A 53 6.72 -2.66 -14.07
N MET A 54 7.80 -2.52 -13.30
CA MET A 54 9.12 -3.02 -13.68
C MET A 54 9.14 -4.54 -13.88
N LYS A 55 8.47 -5.30 -13.00
CA LYS A 55 8.34 -6.75 -13.16
C LYS A 55 7.60 -7.12 -14.45
N LEU A 56 6.52 -6.41 -14.77
CA LEU A 56 5.71 -6.67 -15.96
C LEU A 56 6.45 -6.35 -17.28
N ILE A 57 7.45 -5.46 -17.24
CA ILE A 57 8.34 -5.22 -18.39
C ILE A 57 9.29 -6.39 -18.60
N LEU A 58 9.80 -6.96 -17.50
CA LEU A 58 10.80 -8.04 -17.55
C LEU A 58 10.20 -9.43 -17.83
N LEU A 59 8.89 -9.58 -17.70
CA LEU A 59 8.21 -10.84 -18.00
C LEU A 59 7.91 -10.95 -19.49
N PRO A 60 7.97 -12.18 -20.07
CA PRO A 60 7.57 -12.41 -21.45
C PRO A 60 6.08 -12.03 -21.65
N GLU A 61 5.75 -11.53 -22.84
CA GLU A 61 4.40 -11.09 -23.17
C GLU A 61 3.37 -12.20 -23.00
N GLN A 62 2.62 -12.13 -21.91
CA GLN A 62 1.44 -12.97 -21.67
C GLN A 62 0.17 -12.16 -21.90
N LYS A 63 -0.93 -12.84 -22.24
CA LYS A 63 -2.22 -12.25 -22.62
C LYS A 63 -2.82 -11.23 -21.62
N HIS A 64 -2.39 -11.27 -20.34
CA HIS A 64 -2.87 -10.37 -19.27
C HIS A 64 -1.91 -9.23 -18.92
N ASN A 65 -0.73 -9.15 -19.53
CA ASN A 65 0.30 -8.16 -19.17
C ASN A 65 -0.15 -6.71 -19.40
N LEU A 66 -0.92 -6.44 -20.44
CA LEU A 66 -1.40 -5.08 -20.74
C LEU A 66 -2.33 -4.57 -19.63
N LEU A 67 -3.29 -5.39 -19.19
CA LEU A 67 -4.21 -5.01 -18.11
C LEU A 67 -3.47 -4.70 -16.81
N PHE A 68 -2.52 -5.55 -16.43
CA PHE A 68 -1.72 -5.31 -15.20
C PHE A 68 -0.79 -4.11 -15.33
N LYS A 69 -0.24 -3.85 -16.53
CA LYS A 69 0.53 -2.63 -16.84
C LYS A 69 -0.35 -1.38 -16.67
N CYS A 70 -1.56 -1.37 -17.22
CA CYS A 70 -2.51 -0.28 -17.03
C CYS A 70 -2.88 -0.08 -15.55
N LEU A 71 -3.18 -1.16 -14.82
CA LEU A 71 -3.51 -1.10 -13.40
C LEU A 71 -2.37 -0.53 -12.56
N SER A 72 -1.12 -0.90 -12.86
CA SER A 72 0.04 -0.37 -12.11
C SER A 72 0.22 1.14 -12.26
N VAL A 73 -0.25 1.75 -13.36
CA VAL A 73 -0.27 3.21 -13.54
C VAL A 73 -1.52 3.84 -12.90
N LEU A 74 -2.66 3.15 -12.98
CA LEU A 74 -3.93 3.67 -12.45
C LEU A 74 -3.97 3.72 -10.92
N PHE A 75 -3.36 2.76 -10.22
CA PHE A 75 -3.40 2.71 -8.76
C PHE A 75 -2.87 3.99 -8.09
N PRO A 76 -1.67 4.51 -8.41
CA PRO A 76 -1.20 5.76 -7.82
C PRO A 76 -2.05 6.97 -8.24
N LEU A 77 -2.60 6.99 -9.46
CA LEU A 77 -3.49 8.07 -9.90
C LEU A 77 -4.79 8.10 -9.09
N ILE A 78 -5.42 6.93 -8.85
CA ILE A 78 -6.61 6.83 -8.00
C ILE A 78 -6.28 7.27 -6.57
N GLY A 79 -5.12 6.86 -6.03
CA GLY A 79 -4.66 7.31 -4.73
C GLY A 79 -4.54 8.83 -4.66
N MET A 80 -3.87 9.44 -5.63
CA MET A 80 -3.69 10.90 -5.69
C MET A 80 -5.02 11.66 -5.86
N ILE A 81 -5.92 11.17 -6.70
CA ILE A 81 -7.25 11.77 -6.87
C ILE A 81 -8.05 11.66 -5.58
N SER A 82 -7.95 10.54 -4.86
CA SER A 82 -8.65 10.37 -3.59
C SER A 82 -8.19 11.37 -2.52
N GLU A 83 -6.91 11.82 -2.57
CA GLU A 83 -6.42 12.86 -1.66
C GLU A 83 -7.16 14.18 -1.82
N MET A 84 -7.56 14.52 -3.04
CA MET A 84 -8.14 15.82 -3.36
C MET A 84 -9.66 15.86 -3.13
N PHE A 85 -10.39 14.76 -3.35
CA PHE A 85 -11.83 14.78 -3.51
C PHE A 85 -12.61 13.89 -2.54
N VAL A 86 -11.92 13.07 -1.73
CA VAL A 86 -12.57 12.02 -0.95
C VAL A 86 -12.43 12.27 0.55
N THR A 87 -13.51 12.03 1.31
CA THR A 87 -13.50 12.12 2.78
C THR A 87 -12.58 11.07 3.41
N TYR A 88 -12.03 11.35 4.59
CA TYR A 88 -11.07 10.46 5.27
C TYR A 88 -11.55 9.01 5.40
N MET A 89 -12.81 8.80 5.77
CA MET A 89 -13.38 7.46 5.92
C MET A 89 -13.38 6.69 4.59
N LEU A 90 -13.90 7.30 3.53
CA LEU A 90 -13.95 6.67 2.20
C LEU A 90 -12.55 6.52 1.60
N LYS A 91 -11.67 7.50 1.83
CA LYS A 91 -10.25 7.47 1.44
C LYS A 91 -9.55 6.24 2.01
N THR A 92 -9.72 5.97 3.31
CA THR A 92 -9.15 4.79 3.97
C THR A 92 -9.60 3.48 3.30
N VAL A 93 -10.89 3.36 2.98
CA VAL A 93 -11.42 2.18 2.28
C VAL A 93 -10.80 2.03 0.88
N VAL A 94 -10.68 3.13 0.14
CA VAL A 94 -10.05 3.14 -1.19
C VAL A 94 -8.59 2.64 -1.11
N TYR A 95 -7.80 3.11 -0.15
CA TYR A 95 -6.42 2.65 0.01
C TYR A 95 -6.32 1.17 0.38
N ILE A 96 -7.15 0.68 1.30
CA ILE A 96 -7.21 -0.75 1.64
C ILE A 96 -7.46 -1.59 0.38
N LEU A 97 -8.43 -1.20 -0.44
CA LEU A 97 -8.76 -1.91 -1.69
C LEU A 97 -7.59 -1.88 -2.68
N ILE A 98 -6.92 -0.73 -2.86
CA ILE A 98 -5.79 -0.62 -3.79
C ILE A 98 -4.62 -1.48 -3.32
N TYR A 99 -4.25 -1.46 -2.04
CA TYR A 99 -3.17 -2.30 -1.50
C TYR A 99 -3.47 -3.79 -1.68
N MET A 100 -4.71 -4.20 -1.47
CA MET A 100 -5.15 -5.58 -1.71
C MET A 100 -5.05 -5.95 -3.19
N LEU A 101 -5.49 -5.08 -4.09
CA LEU A 101 -5.42 -5.31 -5.54
C LEU A 101 -3.96 -5.40 -6.04
N ILE A 102 -3.07 -4.52 -5.58
CA ILE A 102 -1.63 -4.59 -5.92
C ILE A 102 -1.05 -5.93 -5.46
N TYR A 103 -1.36 -6.38 -4.25
CA TYR A 103 -0.90 -7.68 -3.77
C TYR A 103 -1.41 -8.83 -4.65
N LEU A 104 -2.68 -8.80 -5.06
CA LEU A 104 -3.25 -9.83 -5.95
C LEU A 104 -2.59 -9.81 -7.34
N CYS A 105 -2.29 -8.63 -7.88
CA CYS A 105 -1.54 -8.48 -9.13
C CYS A 105 -0.12 -9.04 -8.99
N ASP A 106 0.59 -8.71 -7.90
CA ASP A 106 1.90 -9.26 -7.60
C ASP A 106 1.87 -10.79 -7.52
N LYS A 107 0.86 -11.35 -6.84
CA LYS A 107 0.72 -12.81 -6.69
C LYS A 107 0.50 -13.52 -8.02
N LYS A 108 -0.23 -12.91 -8.94
CA LYS A 108 -0.49 -13.49 -10.28
C LYS A 108 0.70 -13.38 -11.22
N THR A 109 1.62 -12.44 -10.98
CA THR A 109 2.77 -12.16 -11.86
C THR A 109 4.07 -12.80 -11.38
N VAL A 110 4.11 -13.32 -10.16
CA VAL A 110 5.31 -13.95 -9.58
C VAL A 110 5.30 -15.44 -9.83
N ASN A 111 6.40 -15.97 -10.38
CA ASN A 111 6.65 -17.41 -10.51
C ASN A 111 6.93 -18.03 -9.14
N ASN A 112 6.67 -19.34 -9.01
CA ASN A 112 6.80 -20.11 -7.76
C ASN A 112 8.19 -20.06 -7.11
N ASP A 113 9.24 -19.73 -7.86
CA ASP A 113 10.62 -19.62 -7.37
C ASP A 113 10.89 -18.45 -6.41
N LEU A 114 9.94 -17.52 -6.29
CA LEU A 114 10.03 -16.31 -5.45
C LEU A 114 9.18 -16.39 -4.17
N SER A 115 9.03 -17.56 -3.60
CA SER A 115 8.21 -17.80 -2.40
C SER A 115 8.59 -16.89 -1.20
N GLY A 116 9.88 -16.62 -1.00
CA GLY A 116 10.36 -15.70 0.05
C GLY A 116 9.91 -14.27 -0.16
N TYR A 117 9.94 -13.77 -1.39
CA TYR A 117 9.44 -12.45 -1.75
C TYR A 117 7.92 -12.33 -1.51
N MET A 118 7.14 -13.32 -1.93
CA MET A 118 5.69 -13.33 -1.75
C MET A 118 5.29 -13.37 -0.27
N ARG A 119 6.04 -14.12 0.56
CA ARG A 119 5.82 -14.12 2.01
C ARG A 119 6.05 -12.73 2.60
N MET A 120 7.15 -12.06 2.26
CA MET A 120 7.43 -10.70 2.71
C MET A 120 6.31 -9.73 2.25
N ARG A 121 5.90 -9.80 0.98
CA ARG A 121 4.80 -8.96 0.44
C ARG A 121 3.49 -9.18 1.18
N PHE A 122 3.15 -10.42 1.49
CA PHE A 122 1.95 -10.73 2.28
C PHE A 122 1.97 -10.05 3.64
N PHE A 123 3.09 -10.19 4.38
CA PHE A 123 3.23 -9.56 5.70
C PHE A 123 3.23 -8.03 5.61
N LEU A 124 3.93 -7.44 4.64
CA LEU A 124 3.95 -5.99 4.46
C LEU A 124 2.56 -5.43 4.14
N THR A 125 1.87 -6.03 3.19
CA THR A 125 0.51 -5.60 2.81
C THR A 125 -0.47 -5.76 3.96
N GLY A 126 -0.42 -6.89 4.68
CA GLY A 126 -1.26 -7.13 5.85
C GLY A 126 -1.06 -6.08 6.94
N ASN A 127 0.20 -5.71 7.23
CA ASN A 127 0.50 -4.67 8.23
C ASN A 127 0.07 -3.27 7.78
N VAL A 128 0.21 -2.92 6.51
CA VAL A 128 -0.29 -1.64 5.97
C VAL A 128 -1.81 -1.58 6.09
N ILE A 129 -2.52 -2.65 5.73
CA ILE A 129 -3.98 -2.74 5.87
C ILE A 129 -4.38 -2.62 7.35
N LEU A 130 -3.66 -3.28 8.27
CA LEU A 130 -3.90 -3.17 9.71
C LEU A 130 -3.75 -1.70 10.19
N ALA A 131 -2.71 -1.00 9.76
CA ALA A 131 -2.51 0.42 10.10
C ALA A 131 -3.67 1.31 9.58
N HIS A 132 -4.20 1.01 8.39
CA HIS A 132 -5.39 1.70 7.86
C HIS A 132 -6.65 1.38 8.67
N PHE A 133 -6.80 0.17 9.21
CA PHE A 133 -7.92 -0.15 10.11
C PHE A 133 -7.81 0.59 11.45
N ILE A 134 -6.61 0.72 12.02
CA ILE A 134 -6.38 1.54 13.22
C ILE A 134 -6.80 2.99 12.93
N LEU A 135 -6.35 3.54 11.81
CA LEU A 135 -6.72 4.89 11.39
C LEU A 135 -8.24 5.03 11.19
N LEU A 136 -8.89 4.06 10.55
CA LEU A 136 -10.33 4.06 10.33
C LEU A 136 -11.11 4.08 11.66
N TYR A 137 -10.66 3.29 12.63
CA TYR A 137 -11.23 3.30 13.97
C TYR A 137 -11.09 4.69 14.64
N THR A 138 -9.92 5.30 14.52
CA THR A 138 -9.67 6.66 15.02
C THR A 138 -10.61 7.68 14.36
N ILE A 139 -10.72 7.67 13.02
CA ILE A 139 -11.62 8.57 12.27
C ILE A 139 -13.08 8.37 12.72
N PHE A 140 -13.50 7.12 12.90
CA PHE A 140 -14.86 6.80 13.32
C PHE A 140 -15.15 7.33 14.73
N THR A 141 -14.25 7.15 15.69
CA THR A 141 -14.43 7.65 17.06
C THR A 141 -14.52 9.18 17.10
N TYR A 142 -13.69 9.89 16.35
CA TYR A 142 -13.74 11.35 16.30
C TYR A 142 -14.92 11.92 15.51
N SER A 143 -15.55 11.14 14.63
CA SER A 143 -16.76 11.58 13.91
C SER A 143 -18.04 11.47 14.73
N ILE A 144 -18.01 10.78 15.86
CA ILE A 144 -19.16 10.56 16.75
C ILE A 144 -19.22 11.60 17.88
N PHE A 145 -18.08 12.19 18.25
CA PHE A 145 -17.94 13.22 19.28
C PHE A 145 -17.72 14.60 18.65
#